data_15a5aa485ce2cff84c58682be5182e8c
#
_entry.id   15a5aa485ce2cff84c58682be5182e8c
#
_cell.length_a   1.000
_cell.length_b   1.000
_cell.length_c   1.000
_cell.angle_alpha   90.00
_cell.angle_beta   90.00
_cell.angle_gamma   90.00
#
_symmetry.space_group_name_H-M   'P 1'
#
loop_
_entity.id
_entity.type
_entity.pdbx_description
1 polymer ?
#
loop_
_entity_poly.entity_id
_entity_poly.type
_entity_poly.pdbx_seq_one_letter_code
_entity_poly.pdbx_strand_id
1 'polypeptide(L)'
;MMVEVLEIMKKNGIESSIPYDLELERYARYAEQQERLISPEGTFPIVGRSLAYRFGAFHALSDVAYRKLLPERVKPAQVRSALSAIINRQVNAPGTFNPEGWLRVGFAGYQPHIGETYISTGSLYLCTAVFIALGLPESDEFW
;
A
#
# COMPACT_ATOMS: atom_id res chain seq x y z
N MET A 1 0.69 7.89 6.24
CA MET A 1 1.69 8.84 6.79
C MET A 1 1.06 10.11 7.35
N MET A 2 0.23 10.89 6.61
CA MET A 2 -0.40 12.10 7.20
C MET A 2 -1.29 11.74 8.40
N VAL A 3 -2.14 10.73 8.26
CA VAL A 3 -3.06 10.28 9.32
C VAL A 3 -2.29 9.83 10.57
N GLU A 4 -1.20 9.08 10.43
CA GLU A 4 -0.38 8.62 11.55
C GLU A 4 0.27 9.79 12.30
N VAL A 5 0.76 10.79 11.56
CA VAL A 5 1.33 12.00 12.17
C VAL A 5 0.27 12.75 12.96
N LEU A 6 -0.90 12.98 12.38
CA LEU A 6 -2.02 13.66 13.04
C LEU A 6 -2.53 12.87 14.26
N GLU A 7 -2.54 11.54 14.18
CA GLU A 7 -2.89 10.69 15.33
C GLU A 7 -1.89 10.86 16.48
N ILE A 8 -0.60 10.86 16.18
CA ILE A 8 0.46 11.08 17.17
C ILE A 8 0.34 12.48 17.78
N MET A 9 0.10 13.51 16.97
CA MET A 9 -0.14 14.87 17.44
C MET A 9 -1.33 14.92 18.39
N LYS A 10 -2.47 14.36 17.98
CA LYS A 10 -3.69 14.30 18.80
C LYS A 10 -3.45 13.58 20.14
N LYS A 11 -2.76 12.44 20.13
CA LYS A 11 -2.41 11.68 21.35
C LYS A 11 -1.51 12.45 22.32
N ASN A 12 -0.70 13.37 21.78
CA ASN A 12 0.24 14.16 22.60
C ASN A 12 -0.25 15.59 22.87
N GLY A 13 -1.51 15.91 22.58
CA GLY A 13 -2.07 17.24 22.81
C GLY A 13 -1.46 18.34 21.94
N ILE A 14 -0.88 17.97 20.80
CA ILE A 14 -0.29 18.91 19.84
C ILE A 14 -1.37 19.35 18.88
N GLU A 15 -1.63 20.64 18.80
CA GLU A 15 -2.60 21.20 17.87
C GLU A 15 -2.11 21.10 16.41
N SER A 16 -3.04 20.84 15.49
CA SER A 16 -2.84 20.84 14.06
C SER A 16 -3.87 21.70 13.37
N SER A 17 -3.46 22.47 12.37
CA SER A 17 -4.37 23.19 11.49
C SER A 17 -5.17 22.27 10.57
N ILE A 18 -4.77 20.99 10.46
CA ILE A 18 -5.44 19.97 9.67
C ILE A 18 -6.37 19.18 10.60
N PRO A 19 -7.70 19.19 10.37
CA PRO A 19 -8.64 18.42 11.18
C PRO A 19 -8.42 16.91 11.00
N TYR A 20 -8.09 16.21 12.09
CA TYR A 20 -7.82 14.77 12.08
C TYR A 20 -8.98 13.95 11.52
N ASP A 21 -10.21 14.23 11.96
CA ASP A 21 -11.39 13.44 11.58
C ASP A 21 -11.71 13.59 10.08
N LEU A 22 -11.53 14.80 9.53
CA LEU A 22 -11.67 15.04 8.09
C LEU A 22 -10.62 14.26 7.28
N GLU A 23 -9.38 14.19 7.77
CA GLU A 23 -8.34 13.40 7.10
C GLU A 23 -8.60 11.89 7.19
N LEU A 24 -9.20 11.40 8.26
CA LEU A 24 -9.65 9.99 8.33
C LEU A 24 -10.72 9.68 7.28
N GLU A 25 -11.72 10.55 7.12
CA GLU A 25 -12.76 10.38 6.10
C GLU A 25 -12.15 10.36 4.68
N ARG A 26 -11.25 11.29 4.40
CA ARG A 26 -10.51 11.35 3.12
C ARG A 26 -9.68 10.09 2.89
N TYR A 27 -9.03 9.61 3.93
CA TYR A 27 -8.19 8.43 3.89
C TYR A 27 -8.99 7.15 3.58
N ALA A 28 -10.13 6.98 4.25
CA ALA A 28 -11.05 5.87 3.99
C ALA A 28 -11.61 5.92 2.55
N ARG A 29 -12.00 7.11 2.09
CA ARG A 29 -12.46 7.33 0.71
C ARG A 29 -11.36 7.04 -0.32
N TYR A 30 -10.13 7.43 -0.03
CA TYR A 30 -8.98 7.15 -0.91
C TYR A 30 -8.70 5.64 -0.99
N ALA A 31 -8.77 4.92 0.13
CA ALA A 31 -8.63 3.47 0.15
C ALA A 31 -9.68 2.77 -0.73
N GLU A 32 -10.92 3.23 -0.69
CA GLU A 32 -11.98 2.72 -1.59
C GLU A 32 -11.64 2.96 -3.07
N GLN A 33 -11.13 4.15 -3.40
CA GLN A 33 -10.69 4.43 -4.78
C GLN A 33 -9.54 3.50 -5.19
N GLN A 34 -8.58 3.26 -4.29
CA GLN A 34 -7.48 2.33 -4.55
C GLN A 34 -7.97 0.91 -4.83
N GLU A 35 -8.91 0.41 -4.04
CA GLU A 35 -9.48 -0.93 -4.26
C GLU A 35 -10.07 -1.06 -5.66
N ARG A 36 -10.84 -0.06 -6.11
CA ARG A 36 -11.48 -0.03 -7.43
C ARG A 36 -10.51 0.10 -8.61
N LEU A 37 -9.28 0.53 -8.37
CA LEU A 37 -8.25 0.59 -9.41
C LEU A 37 -7.60 -0.78 -9.69
N ILE A 38 -7.83 -1.76 -8.82
CA ILE A 38 -7.22 -3.09 -8.97
C ILE A 38 -8.14 -3.97 -9.81
N SER A 39 -7.61 -4.46 -10.93
CA SER A 39 -8.34 -5.43 -11.75
C SER A 39 -8.31 -6.83 -11.13
N PRO A 40 -9.24 -7.73 -11.51
CA PRO A 40 -9.22 -9.13 -11.06
C PRO A 40 -7.91 -9.86 -11.36
N GLU A 41 -7.19 -9.46 -12.42
CA GLU A 41 -5.90 -10.03 -12.81
C GLU A 41 -4.71 -9.45 -12.02
N GLY A 42 -4.95 -8.57 -11.05
CA GLY A 42 -3.92 -7.92 -10.27
C GLY A 42 -3.13 -6.85 -11.03
N THR A 43 -3.75 -6.23 -12.04
CA THR A 43 -3.20 -5.03 -12.68
C THR A 43 -3.84 -3.77 -12.12
N PHE A 44 -3.14 -2.65 -12.26
CA PHE A 44 -3.65 -1.35 -11.86
C PHE A 44 -3.01 -0.23 -12.70
N PRO A 45 -3.68 0.92 -12.87
CA PRO A 45 -3.10 2.06 -13.53
C PRO A 45 -1.87 2.56 -12.79
N ILE A 46 -0.90 3.10 -13.50
CA ILE A 46 0.26 3.74 -12.90
C ILE A 46 -0.22 4.94 -12.08
N VAL A 47 -0.03 4.87 -10.77
CA VAL A 47 -0.40 5.92 -9.81
C VAL A 47 0.75 6.22 -8.86
N GLY A 48 0.82 7.46 -8.42
CA GLY A 48 1.83 7.91 -7.48
C GLY A 48 3.17 8.26 -8.14
N ARG A 49 4.17 8.49 -7.31
CA ARG A 49 5.54 8.79 -7.67
C ARG A 49 6.42 7.58 -7.32
N SER A 50 7.45 7.34 -8.16
CA SER A 50 8.40 6.24 -7.97
C SER A 50 7.78 4.86 -8.16
N LEU A 51 7.65 4.47 -9.42
CA LEU A 51 7.12 3.16 -9.83
C LEU A 51 7.88 1.98 -9.21
N ALA A 52 9.15 2.19 -8.86
CA ALA A 52 9.98 1.18 -8.21
C ALA A 52 9.47 0.74 -6.84
N TYR A 53 8.55 1.49 -6.23
CA TYR A 53 7.88 1.09 -4.97
C TYR A 53 6.72 0.12 -5.18
N ARG A 54 6.44 -0.26 -6.42
CA ARG A 54 5.51 -1.33 -6.79
C ARG A 54 4.14 -1.21 -6.09
N PHE A 55 3.69 -2.31 -5.52
CA PHE A 55 2.44 -2.39 -4.75
C PHE A 55 2.44 -1.56 -3.45
N GLY A 56 3.56 -0.98 -3.05
CA GLY A 56 3.61 0.00 -1.96
C GLY A 56 2.69 1.20 -2.18
N ALA A 57 2.29 1.49 -3.42
CA ALA A 57 1.26 2.47 -3.76
C ALA A 57 -0.07 2.22 -3.03
N PHE A 58 -0.35 0.98 -2.63
CA PHE A 58 -1.58 0.54 -1.95
C PHE A 58 -1.45 0.47 -0.42
N HIS A 59 -0.41 1.07 0.15
CA HIS A 59 -0.25 1.15 1.61
C HIS A 59 -1.52 1.71 2.30
N ALA A 60 -2.12 2.76 1.75
CA ALA A 60 -3.32 3.37 2.33
C ALA A 60 -4.50 2.38 2.40
N LEU A 61 -4.71 1.57 1.37
CA LEU A 61 -5.75 0.54 1.35
C LEU A 61 -5.53 -0.50 2.46
N SER A 62 -4.29 -0.95 2.62
CA SER A 62 -3.92 -1.92 3.66
C SER A 62 -4.05 -1.33 5.08
N ASP A 63 -3.59 -0.10 5.28
CA ASP A 63 -3.66 0.57 6.58
C ASP A 63 -5.12 0.88 7.01
N VAL A 64 -5.96 1.31 6.06
CA VAL A 64 -7.40 1.53 6.33
C VAL A 64 -8.10 0.22 6.71
N ALA A 65 -7.76 -0.90 6.07
CA ALA A 65 -8.25 -2.22 6.47
C ALA A 65 -7.77 -2.59 7.88
N TYR A 66 -6.48 -2.42 8.16
CA TYR A 66 -5.89 -2.67 9.48
C TYR A 66 -6.57 -1.85 10.59
N ARG A 67 -6.86 -0.58 10.32
CA ARG A 67 -7.53 0.35 11.27
C ARG A 67 -9.04 0.14 11.39
N LYS A 68 -9.64 -0.78 10.63
CA LYS A 68 -11.11 -0.98 10.59
C LYS A 68 -11.88 0.25 10.14
N LEU A 69 -11.33 1.01 9.21
CA LEU A 69 -11.91 2.24 8.66
C LEU A 69 -12.44 2.06 7.23
N LEU A 70 -12.57 0.83 6.75
CA LEU A 70 -13.13 0.55 5.43
C LEU A 70 -14.59 1.03 5.34
N PRO A 71 -14.98 1.72 4.25
CA PRO A 71 -16.38 2.00 3.99
C PRO A 71 -17.21 0.69 3.89
N GLU A 72 -18.47 0.72 4.32
CA GLU A 72 -19.36 -0.47 4.37
C GLU A 72 -19.41 -1.28 3.08
N ARG A 73 -19.27 -0.60 1.93
CA ARG A 73 -19.30 -1.21 0.60
C ARG A 73 -18.00 -1.91 0.19
N VAL A 74 -16.95 -1.81 1.00
CA VAL A 74 -15.66 -2.48 0.76
C VAL A 74 -15.40 -3.48 1.87
N LYS A 75 -15.42 -4.76 1.54
CA LYS A 75 -15.25 -5.83 2.54
C LYS A 75 -13.78 -6.11 2.81
N PRO A 76 -13.39 -6.40 4.06
CA PRO A 76 -11.98 -6.72 4.41
C PRO A 76 -11.39 -7.85 3.57
N ALA A 77 -12.10 -8.95 3.37
CA ALA A 77 -11.65 -10.06 2.54
C ALA A 77 -11.49 -9.68 1.05
N GLN A 78 -12.29 -8.73 0.55
CA GLN A 78 -12.13 -8.17 -0.80
C GLN A 78 -10.81 -7.41 -0.91
N VAL A 79 -10.47 -6.58 0.08
CA VAL A 79 -9.18 -5.88 0.15
C VAL A 79 -8.01 -6.86 0.17
N ARG A 80 -8.11 -7.91 0.99
CA ARG A 80 -7.10 -8.98 1.01
C ARG A 80 -6.90 -9.59 -0.38
N SER A 81 -7.98 -9.94 -1.05
CA SER A 81 -7.92 -10.56 -2.38
C SER A 81 -7.28 -9.61 -3.41
N ALA A 82 -7.66 -8.34 -3.40
CA ALA A 82 -7.11 -7.32 -4.28
C ALA A 82 -5.60 -7.12 -4.04
N LEU A 83 -5.19 -6.94 -2.78
CA LEU A 83 -3.78 -6.79 -2.41
C LEU A 83 -2.97 -8.05 -2.76
N SER A 84 -3.51 -9.25 -2.51
CA SER A 84 -2.85 -10.50 -2.88
C SER A 84 -2.65 -10.62 -4.38
N ALA A 85 -3.61 -10.20 -5.18
CA ALA A 85 -3.52 -10.25 -6.64
C ALA A 85 -2.38 -9.36 -7.17
N ILE A 86 -2.31 -8.10 -6.74
CA ILE A 86 -1.24 -7.18 -7.18
C ILE A 86 0.14 -7.61 -6.68
N ILE A 87 0.25 -8.06 -5.43
CA ILE A 87 1.51 -8.53 -4.85
C ILE A 87 2.01 -9.74 -5.63
N ASN A 88 1.18 -10.77 -5.79
CA ASN A 88 1.54 -11.98 -6.50
C ASN A 88 1.98 -11.69 -7.95
N ARG A 89 1.25 -10.82 -8.65
CA ARG A 89 1.59 -10.46 -10.02
C ARG A 89 2.96 -9.79 -10.11
N GLN A 90 3.26 -8.84 -9.22
CA GLN A 90 4.52 -8.10 -9.28
C GLN A 90 5.71 -8.90 -8.73
N VAL A 91 5.51 -9.67 -7.66
CA VAL A 91 6.56 -10.49 -7.05
C VAL A 91 6.99 -11.63 -7.97
N ASN A 92 6.04 -12.27 -8.66
CA ASN A 92 6.31 -13.38 -9.57
C ASN A 92 6.73 -12.95 -10.98
N ALA A 93 6.78 -11.64 -11.27
CA ALA A 93 7.26 -11.17 -12.56
C ALA A 93 8.74 -11.55 -12.75
N PRO A 94 9.13 -12.10 -13.92
CA PRO A 94 10.50 -12.56 -14.17
C PRO A 94 11.53 -11.46 -13.91
N GLY A 95 12.57 -11.78 -13.12
CA GLY A 95 13.65 -10.84 -12.81
C GLY A 95 13.34 -9.82 -11.71
N THR A 96 12.22 -9.95 -11.01
CA THR A 96 11.91 -9.11 -9.83
C THR A 96 12.95 -9.25 -8.73
N PHE A 97 13.45 -10.46 -8.52
CA PHE A 97 14.58 -10.74 -7.62
C PHE A 97 15.82 -11.16 -8.41
N ASN A 98 16.97 -10.87 -7.85
CA ASN A 98 18.24 -11.42 -8.36
C ASN A 98 18.45 -12.87 -7.85
N PRO A 99 19.50 -13.60 -8.31
CA PRO A 99 19.76 -14.96 -7.86
C PRO A 99 19.96 -15.10 -6.36
N GLU A 100 20.42 -14.05 -5.68
CA GLU A 100 20.65 -14.01 -4.24
C GLU A 100 19.37 -13.64 -3.45
N GLY A 101 18.22 -13.42 -4.13
CA GLY A 101 16.95 -13.11 -3.51
C GLY A 101 16.70 -11.62 -3.21
N TRP A 102 17.57 -10.72 -3.69
CA TRP A 102 17.37 -9.28 -3.48
C TRP A 102 16.43 -8.69 -4.53
N LEU A 103 15.55 -7.79 -4.04
CA LEU A 103 14.62 -7.05 -4.90
C LEU A 103 15.38 -6.13 -5.87
N ARG A 104 15.01 -6.14 -7.14
CA ARG A 104 15.64 -5.34 -8.20
C ARG A 104 14.78 -4.14 -8.57
N VAL A 105 15.42 -3.08 -9.09
CA VAL A 105 14.71 -1.88 -9.57
C VAL A 105 13.76 -2.26 -10.70
N GLY A 106 12.50 -1.86 -10.57
CA GLY A 106 11.47 -2.14 -11.56
C GLY A 106 10.07 -2.03 -10.96
N PHE A 107 9.07 -1.96 -11.81
CA PHE A 107 7.66 -2.04 -11.46
C PHE A 107 7.15 -3.49 -11.54
N ALA A 108 7.43 -4.18 -12.63
CA ALA A 108 7.18 -5.61 -12.81
C ALA A 108 8.42 -6.25 -13.46
N GLY A 109 9.15 -7.05 -12.71
CA GLY A 109 10.45 -7.58 -13.14
C GLY A 109 11.58 -6.57 -12.92
N TYR A 110 12.68 -6.73 -13.72
CA TYR A 110 13.85 -5.85 -13.68
C TYR A 110 13.76 -4.76 -14.75
N GLN A 111 13.60 -3.53 -14.32
CA GLN A 111 13.41 -2.38 -15.21
C GLN A 111 14.23 -1.17 -14.67
N PRO A 112 15.57 -1.21 -14.74
CA PRO A 112 16.42 -0.22 -14.08
C PRO A 112 16.18 1.21 -14.55
N HIS A 113 15.74 1.38 -15.79
CA HIS A 113 15.54 2.70 -16.42
C HIS A 113 14.30 3.46 -15.92
N ILE A 114 13.39 2.80 -15.18
CA ILE A 114 12.24 3.48 -14.59
C ILE A 114 12.54 4.08 -13.20
N GLY A 115 13.71 3.76 -12.63
CA GLY A 115 14.14 4.32 -11.37
C GLY A 115 14.60 5.76 -11.53
N GLU A 116 14.05 6.68 -10.73
CA GLU A 116 14.56 8.04 -10.63
C GLU A 116 15.93 8.03 -9.94
N THR A 117 16.68 9.12 -10.11
CA THR A 117 18.07 9.25 -9.63
C THR A 117 18.26 9.01 -8.13
N TYR A 118 17.20 9.17 -7.33
CA TYR A 118 17.23 8.93 -5.88
C TYR A 118 16.87 7.49 -5.49
N ILE A 119 16.46 6.64 -6.42
CA ILE A 119 16.13 5.25 -6.13
C ILE A 119 17.39 4.45 -5.90
N SER A 120 17.45 3.80 -4.74
CA SER A 120 18.46 2.82 -4.37
C SER A 120 17.83 1.45 -4.16
N THR A 121 18.65 0.42 -4.01
CA THR A 121 18.19 -0.95 -3.71
C THR A 121 17.38 -1.02 -2.41
N GLY A 122 17.75 -0.22 -1.40
CA GLY A 122 17.00 -0.13 -0.14
C GLY A 122 15.63 0.53 -0.28
N SER A 123 15.51 1.51 -1.18
CA SER A 123 14.25 2.25 -1.41
C SER A 123 13.12 1.33 -1.89
N LEU A 124 13.45 0.24 -2.59
CA LEU A 124 12.48 -0.71 -3.16
C LEU A 124 11.62 -1.36 -2.07
N TYR A 125 12.17 -1.56 -0.88
CA TYR A 125 11.49 -2.18 0.24
C TYR A 125 10.41 -1.31 0.89
N LEU A 126 10.21 -0.07 0.42
CA LEU A 126 9.01 0.70 0.75
C LEU A 126 7.71 0.01 0.31
N CYS A 127 7.79 -0.94 -0.64
CA CYS A 127 6.64 -1.77 -0.99
C CYS A 127 6.11 -2.60 0.19
N THR A 128 6.96 -2.94 1.18
CA THR A 128 6.56 -3.74 2.34
C THR A 128 5.60 -3.01 3.28
N ALA A 129 5.44 -1.69 3.16
CA ALA A 129 4.46 -0.94 3.93
C ALA A 129 3.01 -1.45 3.73
N VAL A 130 2.73 -2.12 2.60
CA VAL A 130 1.43 -2.75 2.36
C VAL A 130 1.16 -3.94 3.27
N PHE A 131 2.18 -4.52 3.91
CA PHE A 131 2.04 -5.67 4.79
C PHE A 131 1.53 -5.33 6.20
N ILE A 132 1.19 -4.08 6.48
CA ILE A 132 0.67 -3.68 7.80
C ILE A 132 -0.57 -4.52 8.21
N ALA A 133 -1.41 -4.92 7.26
CA ALA A 133 -2.58 -5.76 7.52
C ALA A 133 -2.22 -7.17 8.06
N LEU A 134 -0.97 -7.64 7.91
CA LEU A 134 -0.50 -8.89 8.52
C LEU A 134 -0.50 -8.83 10.06
N GLY A 135 -0.60 -7.64 10.65
CA GLY A 135 -0.77 -7.44 12.10
C GLY A 135 -2.18 -7.75 12.62
N LEU A 136 -3.16 -8.04 11.75
CA LEU A 136 -4.50 -8.40 12.16
C LEU A 136 -4.54 -9.83 12.72
N PRO A 137 -5.36 -10.09 13.76
CA PRO A 137 -5.50 -11.43 14.33
C PRO A 137 -6.10 -12.40 13.30
N GLU A 138 -5.77 -13.68 13.41
CA GLU A 138 -6.21 -14.73 12.49
C GLU A 138 -7.75 -14.85 12.38
N SER A 139 -8.47 -14.49 13.44
CA SER A 139 -9.94 -14.48 13.47
C SER A 139 -10.59 -13.27 12.80
N ASP A 140 -9.79 -12.37 12.23
CA ASP A 140 -10.28 -11.16 11.61
C ASP A 140 -10.96 -11.43 10.25
N GLU A 141 -12.02 -10.66 9.96
CA GLU A 141 -12.75 -10.74 8.68
C GLU A 141 -11.85 -10.46 7.44
N PHE A 142 -10.65 -9.95 7.66
CA PHE A 142 -9.67 -9.76 6.60
C PHE A 142 -9.17 -11.10 6.07
N TRP A 143 -9.07 -12.12 6.92
CA TRP A 143 -8.58 -13.47 6.60
C TRP A 143 -9.69 -14.42 6.14
#